data_ec2e7600f61f62c1f8365e32f06cda21
#
_entry.id   ec2e7600f61f62c1f8365e32f06cda21
#
_cell.length_a   1.000
_cell.length_b   1.000
_cell.length_c   1.000
_cell.angle_alpha   90.00
_cell.angle_beta   90.00
_cell.angle_gamma   90.00
#
_symmetry.space_group_name_H-M   'P 1'
#
loop_
_entity.id
_entity.type
_entity.pdbx_description
1 polymer ?
#
loop_
_entity_poly.entity_id
_entity_poly.type
_entity_poly.pdbx_seq_one_letter_code
_entity_poly.pdbx_strand_id
1 'polypeptide(L)'
;MLSRRALLATSMAALAAGCSTTSVLAPSAGTGSDQTPASLALVNKLRADRGLSPLTLDKAAQRAAMDQASRMAAAGRMEHNIGLGANFLKRMKGMDVPLPAAENIAVGQDGAAAAFEAWYRSPKHLENMLGAGYRGLGVAVVSNPASGGRPYWAMVLSS
;
A
#
# COMPACT_ATOMS: atom_id res chain seq x y z
N MET A 1 -50.09 70.46 -3.73
CA MET A 1 -48.65 70.38 -4.14
C MET A 1 -48.05 69.14 -3.52
N LEU A 2 -47.86 68.10 -4.33
CA LEU A 2 -47.44 66.79 -3.88
C LEU A 2 -45.90 66.67 -3.89
N SER A 3 -45.29 66.41 -2.75
CA SER A 3 -43.91 66.10 -2.62
C SER A 3 -43.69 64.60 -2.78
N ARG A 4 -43.01 64.15 -3.84
CA ARG A 4 -42.59 62.79 -4.06
C ARG A 4 -41.25 62.51 -3.37
N ARG A 5 -41.26 61.76 -2.28
CA ARG A 5 -40.08 61.21 -1.69
C ARG A 5 -39.76 59.86 -2.40
N ALA A 6 -38.68 59.88 -3.18
CA ALA A 6 -38.12 58.67 -3.78
C ALA A 6 -37.31 57.92 -2.71
N LEU A 7 -37.73 56.71 -2.39
CA LEU A 7 -36.93 55.76 -1.60
C LEU A 7 -35.93 55.10 -2.54
N LEU A 8 -34.67 55.35 -2.34
CA LEU A 8 -33.58 54.59 -2.94
C LEU A 8 -33.37 53.33 -2.10
N ALA A 9 -33.80 52.20 -2.62
CA ALA A 9 -33.45 50.91 -2.05
C ALA A 9 -32.06 50.50 -2.56
N THR A 10 -31.08 50.57 -1.72
CA THR A 10 -29.71 50.07 -1.98
C THR A 10 -29.71 48.58 -1.78
N SER A 11 -29.71 47.81 -2.88
CA SER A 11 -29.50 46.35 -2.85
C SER A 11 -28.03 46.07 -2.58
N MET A 12 -27.74 45.59 -1.40
CA MET A 12 -26.42 45.08 -1.03
C MET A 12 -26.28 43.67 -1.54
N ALA A 13 -25.59 43.50 -2.66
CA ALA A 13 -25.22 42.18 -3.18
C ALA A 13 -24.10 41.60 -2.29
N ALA A 14 -24.44 40.62 -1.48
CA ALA A 14 -23.47 39.85 -0.74
C ALA A 14 -22.70 38.93 -1.72
N LEU A 15 -21.45 39.27 -2.02
CA LEU A 15 -20.51 38.37 -2.68
C LEU A 15 -20.16 37.27 -1.67
N ALA A 16 -20.79 36.10 -1.82
CA ALA A 16 -20.33 34.87 -1.20
C ALA A 16 -19.02 34.49 -1.87
N ALA A 17 -17.88 34.82 -1.27
CA ALA A 17 -16.60 34.28 -1.62
C ALA A 17 -16.65 32.75 -1.27
N GLY A 18 -16.99 31.95 -2.24
CA GLY A 18 -16.84 30.52 -2.17
C GLY A 18 -15.36 30.18 -2.00
N CYS A 19 -14.93 29.85 -0.78
CA CYS A 19 -13.68 29.16 -0.58
C CYS A 19 -13.77 27.85 -1.33
N SER A 20 -13.26 27.83 -2.58
CA SER A 20 -12.93 26.59 -3.24
C SER A 20 -11.85 25.91 -2.41
N THR A 21 -12.26 25.06 -1.46
CA THR A 21 -11.35 24.06 -0.92
C THR A 21 -10.88 23.27 -2.11
N THR A 22 -9.68 23.54 -2.59
CA THR A 22 -8.94 22.63 -3.44
C THR A 22 -8.88 21.34 -2.63
N SER A 23 -9.78 20.42 -2.91
CA SER A 23 -9.63 19.06 -2.46
C SER A 23 -8.30 18.62 -3.04
N VAL A 24 -7.27 18.59 -2.18
CA VAL A 24 -6.04 17.86 -2.48
C VAL A 24 -6.58 16.49 -2.89
N LEU A 25 -6.50 16.19 -4.20
CA LEU A 25 -6.94 14.93 -4.75
C LEU A 25 -6.31 13.85 -3.89
N ALA A 26 -7.12 13.20 -3.07
CA ALA A 26 -6.71 11.97 -2.43
C ALA A 26 -6.18 11.10 -3.58
N PRO A 27 -4.94 10.56 -3.48
CA PRO A 27 -4.40 9.74 -4.55
C PRO A 27 -5.48 8.74 -4.93
N SER A 28 -5.83 8.68 -6.23
CA SER A 28 -6.86 7.75 -6.69
C SER A 28 -6.50 6.38 -6.11
N ALA A 29 -7.37 5.84 -5.27
CA ALA A 29 -7.12 4.56 -4.63
C ALA A 29 -6.97 3.54 -5.75
N GLY A 30 -5.76 3.01 -5.93
CA GLY A 30 -5.51 1.95 -6.89
C GLY A 30 -6.37 0.72 -6.56
N THR A 31 -6.62 -0.12 -7.54
CA THR A 31 -7.25 -1.41 -7.29
C THR A 31 -6.26 -2.33 -6.61
N GLY A 32 -6.55 -2.72 -5.37
CA GLY A 32 -5.71 -3.60 -4.56
C GLY A 32 -6.38 -4.94 -4.30
N SER A 33 -5.58 -5.99 -4.18
CA SER A 33 -6.05 -7.29 -3.72
C SER A 33 -5.05 -7.98 -2.79
N ASP A 34 -5.61 -8.72 -1.81
CA ASP A 34 -4.84 -9.61 -0.96
C ASP A 34 -4.43 -10.85 -1.77
N GLN A 35 -3.15 -11.16 -1.74
CA GLN A 35 -2.54 -12.28 -2.43
C GLN A 35 -1.92 -13.29 -1.44
N THR A 36 -2.17 -13.10 -0.16
CA THR A 36 -1.61 -13.95 0.90
C THR A 36 -1.95 -15.43 0.72
N PRO A 37 -3.22 -15.85 0.44
CA PRO A 37 -3.52 -17.27 0.30
C PRO A 37 -2.75 -17.96 -0.84
N ALA A 38 -2.67 -17.31 -2.00
CA ALA A 38 -1.94 -17.83 -3.15
C ALA A 38 -0.43 -17.89 -2.89
N SER A 39 0.12 -16.87 -2.23
CA SER A 39 1.54 -16.78 -1.91
C SER A 39 1.96 -17.74 -0.80
N LEU A 40 1.09 -18.00 0.20
CA LEU A 40 1.37 -18.96 1.28
C LEU A 40 1.69 -20.36 0.75
N ALA A 41 0.94 -20.83 -0.24
CA ALA A 41 1.19 -22.16 -0.82
C ALA A 41 2.60 -22.25 -1.44
N LEU A 42 3.03 -21.21 -2.16
CA LEU A 42 4.33 -21.15 -2.83
C LEU A 42 5.48 -21.04 -1.81
N VAL A 43 5.35 -20.08 -0.88
CA VAL A 43 6.39 -19.84 0.14
C VAL A 43 6.51 -21.03 1.08
N ASN A 44 5.40 -21.65 1.49
CA ASN A 44 5.43 -22.80 2.38
C ASN A 44 5.99 -24.05 1.71
N LYS A 45 5.74 -24.24 0.39
CA LYS A 45 6.42 -25.29 -0.35
C LYS A 45 7.94 -25.09 -0.34
N LEU A 46 8.42 -23.89 -0.67
CA LEU A 46 9.82 -23.53 -0.63
C LEU A 46 10.43 -23.77 0.77
N ARG A 47 9.73 -23.38 1.84
CA ARG A 47 10.18 -23.55 3.23
C ARG A 47 10.25 -25.03 3.61
N ALA A 48 9.25 -25.82 3.23
CA ALA A 48 9.25 -27.28 3.46
C ALA A 48 10.43 -27.98 2.77
N ASP A 49 10.73 -27.59 1.52
CA ASP A 49 11.89 -28.12 0.76
C ASP A 49 13.24 -27.76 1.44
N ARG A 50 13.24 -26.86 2.41
CA ARG A 50 14.42 -26.44 3.22
C ARG A 50 14.30 -26.83 4.69
N GLY A 51 13.32 -27.67 5.07
CA GLY A 51 13.12 -28.12 6.45
C GLY A 51 12.68 -27.04 7.43
N LEU A 52 12.10 -25.93 6.93
CA LEU A 52 11.63 -24.82 7.75
C LEU A 52 10.14 -24.95 8.09
N SER A 53 9.75 -24.44 9.25
CA SER A 53 8.34 -24.39 9.66
C SER A 53 7.52 -23.54 8.67
N PRO A 54 6.26 -23.95 8.39
CA PRO A 54 5.38 -23.15 7.54
C PRO A 54 5.02 -21.81 8.19
N LEU A 55 4.75 -20.83 7.36
CA LEU A 55 4.14 -19.55 7.74
C LEU A 55 2.62 -19.68 7.75
N THR A 56 1.97 -18.84 8.53
CA THR A 56 0.52 -18.66 8.54
C THR A 56 0.14 -17.26 8.10
N LEU A 57 -1.13 -17.05 7.75
CA LEU A 57 -1.64 -15.73 7.46
C LEU A 57 -1.54 -14.83 8.70
N ASP A 58 -0.92 -13.67 8.55
CA ASP A 58 -0.86 -12.63 9.57
C ASP A 58 -1.60 -11.37 9.09
N LYS A 59 -2.68 -11.02 9.78
CA LYS A 59 -3.51 -9.86 9.40
C LYS A 59 -2.77 -8.52 9.51
N ALA A 60 -1.84 -8.38 10.45
CA ALA A 60 -1.02 -7.18 10.57
C ALA A 60 -0.04 -7.08 9.38
N ALA A 61 0.63 -8.18 9.04
CA ALA A 61 1.48 -8.27 7.86
C ALA A 61 0.69 -8.03 6.55
N GLN A 62 -0.57 -8.53 6.44
CA GLN A 62 -1.44 -8.24 5.29
C GLN A 62 -1.73 -6.73 5.15
N ARG A 63 -2.09 -6.06 6.24
CA ARG A 63 -2.31 -4.59 6.20
C ARG A 63 -1.05 -3.84 5.81
N ALA A 64 0.10 -4.24 6.35
CA ALA A 64 1.38 -3.63 6.04
C ALA A 64 1.80 -3.84 4.58
N ALA A 65 1.58 -5.03 4.02
CA ALA A 65 1.81 -5.31 2.61
C ALA A 65 0.88 -4.48 1.70
N MET A 66 -0.40 -4.36 2.04
CA MET A 66 -1.36 -3.55 1.31
C MET A 66 -0.99 -2.05 1.35
N ASP A 67 -0.58 -1.52 2.50
CA ASP A 67 -0.11 -0.14 2.65
C ASP A 67 1.12 0.12 1.76
N GLN A 68 2.12 -0.76 1.78
CA GLN A 68 3.31 -0.60 0.97
C GLN A 68 3.02 -0.68 -0.53
N ALA A 69 2.24 -1.67 -0.98
CA ALA A 69 1.84 -1.81 -2.37
C ALA A 69 1.06 -0.57 -2.84
N SER A 70 0.18 -0.02 -2.01
CA SER A 70 -0.59 1.21 -2.27
C SER A 70 0.31 2.44 -2.40
N ARG A 71 1.31 2.59 -1.51
CA ARG A 71 2.30 3.68 -1.58
C ARG A 71 3.10 3.64 -2.88
N MET A 72 3.58 2.46 -3.26
CA MET A 72 4.32 2.26 -4.50
C MET A 72 3.45 2.57 -5.73
N ALA A 73 2.22 2.05 -5.75
CA ALA A 73 1.28 2.29 -6.84
C ALA A 73 0.88 3.78 -6.95
N ALA A 74 0.68 4.48 -5.84
CA ALA A 74 0.39 5.91 -5.83
C ALA A 74 1.59 6.75 -6.31
N ALA A 75 2.80 6.36 -5.94
CA ALA A 75 4.03 7.06 -6.33
C ALA A 75 4.55 6.67 -7.73
N GLY A 76 4.06 5.57 -8.33
CA GLY A 76 4.57 5.02 -9.58
C GLY A 76 6.02 4.50 -9.48
N ARG A 77 6.50 4.20 -8.28
CA ARG A 77 7.90 3.81 -8.00
C ARG A 77 7.97 2.61 -7.05
N MET A 78 8.90 1.70 -7.33
CA MET A 78 9.18 0.54 -6.48
C MET A 78 10.32 0.88 -5.51
N GLU A 79 9.98 1.26 -4.31
CA GLU A 79 10.93 1.63 -3.24
C GLU A 79 10.38 1.20 -1.88
N HIS A 80 11.27 0.83 -0.94
CA HIS A 80 10.86 0.49 0.44
C HIS A 80 10.42 1.72 1.24
N ASN A 81 10.98 2.90 0.98
CA ASN A 81 10.75 4.12 1.77
C ASN A 81 10.04 5.18 0.91
N ILE A 82 8.70 5.15 0.86
CA ILE A 82 7.88 6.10 0.11
C ILE A 82 6.97 6.90 1.05
N GLY A 83 7.13 8.23 1.03
CA GLY A 83 6.29 9.16 1.78
C GLY A 83 6.75 9.39 3.22
N LEU A 84 6.03 10.25 3.91
CA LEU A 84 6.30 10.59 5.31
C LEU A 84 6.07 9.38 6.22
N GLY A 85 7.02 9.13 7.11
CA GLY A 85 6.96 7.99 8.02
C GLY A 85 7.23 6.64 7.36
N ALA A 86 7.80 6.64 6.16
CA ALA A 86 8.05 5.47 5.32
C ALA A 86 9.13 4.50 5.82
N ASN A 87 9.84 4.82 6.90
CA ASN A 87 10.80 3.91 7.49
C ASN A 87 10.14 2.57 7.84
N PHE A 88 10.70 1.47 7.32
CA PHE A 88 10.14 0.14 7.45
C PHE A 88 9.78 -0.21 8.91
N LEU A 89 10.73 -0.05 9.84
CA LEU A 89 10.50 -0.39 11.24
C LEU A 89 9.37 0.45 11.87
N LYS A 90 9.29 1.73 11.52
CA LYS A 90 8.21 2.62 11.99
C LYS A 90 6.85 2.18 11.43
N ARG A 91 6.79 1.78 10.16
CA ARG A 91 5.56 1.25 9.55
C ARG A 91 5.13 -0.04 10.23
N MET A 92 6.05 -0.99 10.44
CA MET A 92 5.74 -2.27 11.10
C MET A 92 5.21 -2.04 12.52
N LYS A 93 5.87 -1.21 13.33
CA LYS A 93 5.39 -0.86 14.67
C LYS A 93 4.03 -0.16 14.66
N GLY A 94 3.81 0.77 13.72
CA GLY A 94 2.53 1.51 13.61
C GLY A 94 1.34 0.66 13.15
N MET A 95 1.58 -0.56 12.64
CA MET A 95 0.55 -1.51 12.20
C MET A 95 0.51 -2.77 13.05
N ASP A 96 1.21 -2.79 14.19
CA ASP A 96 1.29 -3.92 15.13
C ASP A 96 1.83 -5.21 14.47
N VAL A 97 2.74 -5.09 13.50
CA VAL A 97 3.41 -6.25 12.89
C VAL A 97 4.45 -6.79 13.87
N PRO A 98 4.38 -8.09 14.24
CA PRO A 98 5.37 -8.70 15.11
C PRO A 98 6.78 -8.62 14.54
N LEU A 99 7.75 -8.30 15.40
CA LEU A 99 9.17 -8.16 15.04
C LEU A 99 9.99 -9.32 15.58
N PRO A 100 11.04 -9.76 14.86
CA PRO A 100 11.55 -9.20 13.61
C PRO A 100 10.62 -9.42 12.42
N ALA A 101 10.70 -8.51 11.46
CA ALA A 101 9.94 -8.56 10.23
C ALA A 101 10.82 -8.27 9.01
N ALA A 102 10.41 -8.71 7.84
CA ALA A 102 11.08 -8.40 6.57
C ALA A 102 10.06 -8.02 5.49
N GLU A 103 10.54 -7.33 4.46
CA GLU A 103 9.71 -6.90 3.33
C GLU A 103 10.38 -7.23 2.01
N ASN A 104 9.64 -7.87 1.09
CA ASN A 104 10.00 -8.04 -0.31
C ASN A 104 9.05 -7.21 -1.17
N ILE A 105 9.57 -6.48 -2.14
CA ILE A 105 8.78 -5.70 -3.09
C ILE A 105 9.09 -6.11 -4.53
N ALA A 106 8.11 -5.94 -5.42
CA ALA A 106 8.26 -6.21 -6.84
C ALA A 106 7.29 -5.34 -7.66
N VAL A 107 7.49 -5.25 -8.98
CA VAL A 107 6.62 -4.48 -9.87
C VAL A 107 6.55 -5.11 -11.26
N GLY A 108 5.33 -5.18 -11.82
CA GLY A 108 5.12 -5.64 -13.19
C GLY A 108 4.78 -7.12 -13.33
N GLN A 109 4.65 -7.88 -12.24
CA GLN A 109 4.29 -9.29 -12.29
C GLN A 109 2.77 -9.46 -12.38
N ASP A 110 2.31 -10.34 -13.27
CA ASP A 110 0.87 -10.52 -13.56
C ASP A 110 0.13 -11.45 -12.56
N GLY A 111 0.83 -11.99 -11.56
CA GLY A 111 0.22 -12.85 -10.55
C GLY A 111 1.17 -13.28 -9.45
N ALA A 112 0.63 -13.91 -8.40
CA ALA A 112 1.37 -14.32 -7.22
C ALA A 112 2.54 -15.27 -7.55
N ALA A 113 2.37 -16.19 -8.51
CA ALA A 113 3.43 -17.09 -8.93
C ALA A 113 4.59 -16.33 -9.60
N ALA A 114 4.30 -15.35 -10.46
CA ALA A 114 5.32 -14.53 -11.11
C ALA A 114 6.05 -13.62 -10.11
N ALA A 115 5.33 -13.06 -9.13
CA ALA A 115 5.92 -12.29 -8.04
C ALA A 115 6.83 -13.16 -7.16
N PHE A 116 6.36 -14.35 -6.78
CA PHE A 116 7.16 -15.33 -6.04
C PHE A 116 8.46 -15.69 -6.80
N GLU A 117 8.38 -15.99 -8.10
CA GLU A 117 9.55 -16.29 -8.93
C GLU A 117 10.56 -15.13 -8.99
N ALA A 118 10.08 -13.89 -9.10
CA ALA A 118 10.94 -12.72 -9.05
C ALA A 118 11.69 -12.61 -7.72
N TRP A 119 11.02 -12.85 -6.60
CA TRP A 119 11.63 -12.87 -5.27
C TRP A 119 12.56 -14.09 -5.08
N TYR A 120 12.17 -15.26 -5.58
CA TYR A 120 12.98 -16.47 -5.49
C TYR A 120 14.35 -16.32 -6.18
N ARG A 121 14.39 -15.63 -7.32
CA ARG A 121 15.64 -15.38 -8.08
C ARG A 121 16.53 -14.29 -7.48
N SER A 122 16.03 -13.52 -6.53
CA SER A 122 16.79 -12.46 -5.84
C SER A 122 17.34 -12.99 -4.53
N PRO A 123 18.68 -13.06 -4.35
CA PRO A 123 19.28 -13.63 -3.14
C PRO A 123 18.75 -13.01 -1.86
N LYS A 124 18.56 -11.67 -1.83
CA LYS A 124 18.09 -10.95 -0.64
C LYS A 124 16.62 -11.25 -0.32
N HIS A 125 15.78 -11.31 -1.35
CA HIS A 125 14.36 -11.66 -1.16
C HIS A 125 14.18 -13.13 -0.77
N LEU A 126 14.99 -14.02 -1.35
CA LEU A 126 15.01 -15.44 -0.98
C LEU A 126 15.42 -15.63 0.48
N GLU A 127 16.48 -14.92 0.93
CA GLU A 127 16.92 -14.93 2.34
C GLU A 127 15.76 -14.54 3.27
N ASN A 128 14.99 -13.50 2.94
CA ASN A 128 13.82 -13.12 3.72
C ASN A 128 12.78 -14.25 3.79
N MET A 129 12.42 -14.86 2.66
CA MET A 129 11.44 -15.97 2.63
C MET A 129 11.90 -17.20 3.41
N LEU A 130 13.20 -17.41 3.56
CA LEU A 130 13.81 -18.52 4.30
C LEU A 130 14.16 -18.17 5.75
N GLY A 131 13.86 -16.99 6.24
CA GLY A 131 14.12 -16.62 7.63
C GLY A 131 13.42 -17.55 8.62
N ALA A 132 14.21 -18.28 9.44
CA ALA A 132 13.68 -19.31 10.36
C ALA A 132 12.85 -18.71 11.51
N GLY A 133 13.06 -17.43 11.81
CA GLY A 133 12.34 -16.70 12.88
C GLY A 133 10.94 -16.24 12.51
N TYR A 134 10.57 -16.28 11.23
CA TYR A 134 9.24 -15.83 10.81
C TYR A 134 8.17 -16.89 10.99
N ARG A 135 6.95 -16.44 11.29
CA ARG A 135 5.74 -17.26 11.50
C ARG A 135 4.57 -16.77 10.66
N GLY A 136 4.51 -15.48 10.37
CA GLY A 136 3.42 -14.81 9.67
C GLY A 136 3.79 -14.33 8.28
N LEU A 137 2.79 -14.25 7.39
CA LEU A 137 2.91 -13.75 6.02
C LEU A 137 1.72 -12.87 5.68
N GLY A 138 1.99 -11.75 5.02
CA GLY A 138 1.02 -10.93 4.31
C GLY A 138 1.55 -10.57 2.93
N VAL A 139 0.73 -10.71 1.89
CA VAL A 139 1.09 -10.36 0.51
C VAL A 139 -0.05 -9.60 -0.14
N ALA A 140 0.27 -8.50 -0.81
CA ALA A 140 -0.71 -7.69 -1.54
C ALA A 140 -0.15 -7.20 -2.87
N VAL A 141 -1.06 -6.91 -3.80
CA VAL A 141 -0.78 -6.23 -5.06
C VAL A 141 -1.72 -5.04 -5.22
N VAL A 142 -1.20 -3.92 -5.70
CA VAL A 142 -1.99 -2.73 -6.04
C VAL A 142 -1.56 -2.18 -7.39
N SER A 143 -2.53 -1.83 -8.23
CA SER A 143 -2.32 -1.12 -9.50
C SER A 143 -3.06 0.20 -9.46
N ASN A 144 -2.43 1.28 -9.96
CA ASN A 144 -3.07 2.59 -10.07
C ASN A 144 -2.95 3.12 -11.51
N PRO A 145 -4.07 3.30 -12.23
CA PRO A 145 -4.08 3.85 -13.59
C PRO A 145 -3.36 5.20 -13.70
N ALA A 146 -3.44 6.05 -12.66
CA ALA A 146 -2.78 7.36 -12.63
C ALA A 146 -1.25 7.28 -12.64
N SER A 147 -0.67 6.11 -12.31
CA SER A 147 0.77 5.83 -12.35
C SER A 147 1.13 4.74 -13.37
N GLY A 148 0.37 4.63 -14.47
CA GLY A 148 0.65 3.71 -15.57
C GLY A 148 0.07 2.31 -15.40
N GLY A 149 -0.76 2.05 -14.40
CA GLY A 149 -1.50 0.79 -14.23
C GLY A 149 -0.65 -0.45 -13.88
N ARG A 150 0.65 -0.28 -13.64
CA ARG A 150 1.55 -1.40 -13.31
C ARG A 150 1.19 -2.01 -11.95
N PRO A 151 1.21 -3.35 -11.82
CA PRO A 151 1.01 -4.01 -10.53
C PRO A 151 2.25 -3.86 -9.63
N TYR A 152 2.06 -3.33 -8.44
CA TYR A 152 3.08 -3.22 -7.39
C TYR A 152 2.78 -4.23 -6.28
N TRP A 153 3.77 -5.05 -5.99
CA TRP A 153 3.68 -6.17 -5.06
C TRP A 153 4.46 -5.89 -3.79
N ALA A 154 3.89 -6.23 -2.66
CA ALA A 154 4.61 -6.26 -1.40
C ALA A 154 4.30 -7.55 -0.63
N MET A 155 5.33 -8.13 -0.03
CA MET A 155 5.27 -9.25 0.90
C MET A 155 5.86 -8.76 2.22
N VAL A 156 5.17 -9.01 3.31
CA VAL A 156 5.68 -8.79 4.68
C VAL A 156 5.71 -10.11 5.41
N LEU A 157 6.87 -10.41 5.99
CA LEU A 157 7.08 -11.56 6.88
C LEU A 157 7.19 -11.04 8.31
N SER A 158 6.58 -11.74 9.26
CA SER A 158 6.54 -11.38 10.70
C SER A 158 6.90 -12.57 11.60
N SER A 159 7.43 -12.29 12.79
CA SER A 159 7.75 -13.33 13.79
C SER A 159 6.52 -13.88 14.53
#